data_5871e3ed5a9f45abc1de684aa5f763d0
#
_entry.id   5871e3ed5a9f45abc1de684aa5f763d0
#
_cell.length_a   1.000
_cell.length_b   1.000
_cell.length_c   1.000
_cell.angle_alpha   90.00
_cell.angle_beta   90.00
_cell.angle_gamma   90.00
#
_symmetry.space_group_name_H-M   'P 1'
#
loop_
_entity.id
_entity.type
_entity.pdbx_description
1 polymer ?
#
loop_
_entity_poly.entity_id
_entity_poly.type
_entity_poly.pdbx_seq_one_letter_code
_entity_poly.pdbx_strand_id
1 'polypeptide(L)'
;MPGSSALLRDDYGYDDTPKSENGAGKTLPSPDGKWLAYILNYNVRIRSKDGKEKYSLSADGSEDNYYAFSTMAWSPDSKHLVVYRIRPGYRRVIHYVESSPKDQLQPETSTMVYPKPGDVLALPQPVLFDVAAQRETEISNPLFPNPYELTHAVWWKDSRSFTFEYNQRGHQVYRVLEVDAHNGGVRSLIDETSDTFINYSPLVANQFDTGKIYRHDVHDGQEIIWASERDGWEHLYLFNGHTGALENQITRGHRVVRAVNYVDDEKRQIWFESSGMNPDEDPYFVYAYRINFDGTGLTPLTPSEANHNVEFSPDGKYYIDTWSRIDLAPAMAQYQTSDNKQLGILEHADISKLVAAGWHAPEVFKANGRDGVTDIWGVIYRPNDFDAKKKYRVIEDIYAGPQGSFVSQVVHHSHRAADPA
;
A
#
# COMPACT_ATOMS: atom_id res chain seq x y z
N MET A 1 4.28 -3.90 15.96
CA MET A 1 3.80 -3.50 14.65
C MET A 1 2.42 -4.10 14.45
N PRO A 2 1.34 -3.34 14.52
CA PRO A 2 0.03 -3.82 14.13
C PRO A 2 -0.38 -3.16 12.82
N GLY A 3 -0.88 -3.99 11.91
CA GLY A 3 -1.86 -3.59 10.91
C GLY A 3 -1.42 -2.74 9.75
N SER A 4 -0.37 -3.12 9.01
CA SER A 4 -0.46 -2.93 7.57
C SER A 4 -1.40 -4.01 7.06
N SER A 5 -2.49 -3.63 6.39
CA SER A 5 -3.20 -4.54 5.52
C SER A 5 -2.17 -5.08 4.52
N ALA A 6 -1.62 -6.25 4.83
CA ALA A 6 -0.68 -6.90 3.93
C ALA A 6 -1.50 -7.28 2.70
N LEU A 7 -1.45 -6.43 1.68
CA LEU A 7 -1.87 -6.79 0.36
C LEU A 7 -1.12 -8.05 0.00
N LEU A 8 -1.87 -9.12 -0.27
CA LEU A 8 -1.32 -10.29 -0.92
C LEU A 8 -0.87 -9.89 -2.32
N ARG A 9 0.28 -9.27 -2.43
CA ARG A 9 1.02 -9.23 -3.67
C ARG A 9 1.84 -10.51 -3.77
N ASP A 10 1.16 -11.59 -4.07
CA ASP A 10 1.77 -12.60 -4.92
C ASP A 10 1.51 -12.14 -6.37
N ASP A 11 2.58 -11.89 -7.10
CA ASP A 11 2.54 -11.45 -8.47
C ASP A 11 1.53 -12.28 -9.28
N TYR A 12 0.43 -11.62 -9.71
CA TYR A 12 -0.52 -12.12 -10.68
C TYR A 12 -1.32 -13.39 -10.33
N GLY A 13 -2.08 -13.32 -9.26
CA GLY A 13 -3.12 -14.30 -8.97
C GLY A 13 -2.77 -15.26 -7.85
N TYR A 14 -3.81 -15.65 -7.12
CA TYR A 14 -3.72 -16.67 -6.08
C TYR A 14 -3.03 -17.91 -6.65
N ASP A 15 -1.72 -18.07 -6.46
CA ASP A 15 -0.97 -19.27 -6.87
C ASP A 15 -1.08 -20.38 -5.81
N ASP A 16 -2.23 -20.48 -5.16
CA ASP A 16 -2.69 -21.70 -4.56
C ASP A 16 -3.31 -22.58 -5.66
N THR A 17 -2.55 -22.87 -6.72
CA THR A 17 -2.91 -24.03 -7.55
C THR A 17 -3.11 -25.19 -6.60
N PRO A 18 -4.31 -25.77 -6.53
CA PRO A 18 -4.53 -26.92 -5.67
C PRO A 18 -3.67 -28.03 -6.24
N LYS A 19 -2.43 -28.10 -5.76
CA LYS A 19 -1.72 -29.35 -5.90
C LYS A 19 -2.59 -30.35 -5.19
N SER A 20 -2.96 -31.41 -5.88
CA SER A 20 -3.71 -32.56 -5.38
C SER A 20 -3.00 -33.26 -4.20
N GLU A 21 -2.19 -32.56 -3.49
CA GLU A 21 -1.58 -32.97 -2.26
C GLU A 21 -2.70 -33.10 -1.24
N ASN A 22 -3.23 -34.30 -1.19
CA ASN A 22 -3.81 -34.82 0.04
C ASN A 22 -3.09 -34.16 1.19
N GLY A 23 -3.66 -33.13 1.80
CA GLY A 23 -3.09 -32.14 2.70
C GLY A 23 -2.18 -32.61 3.81
N ALA A 24 -1.16 -33.33 3.40
CA ALA A 24 -0.09 -33.80 4.25
C ALA A 24 0.84 -32.64 4.58
N GLY A 25 0.36 -31.64 5.29
CA GLY A 25 1.33 -30.80 5.88
C GLY A 25 0.87 -29.47 6.46
N LYS A 26 0.08 -28.66 5.79
CA LYS A 26 -0.27 -27.33 6.29
C LYS A 26 -1.52 -27.38 7.19
N THR A 27 -1.38 -27.00 8.44
CA THR A 27 -2.51 -26.84 9.36
C THR A 27 -2.45 -25.49 10.03
N LEU A 28 -3.60 -24.87 10.26
CA LEU A 28 -3.73 -23.62 11.00
C LEU A 28 -4.37 -23.92 12.36
N PRO A 29 -3.64 -23.74 13.48
CA PRO A 29 -4.21 -23.96 14.81
C PRO A 29 -5.23 -22.87 15.16
N SER A 30 -6.29 -23.25 15.87
CA SER A 30 -7.19 -22.29 16.49
C SER A 30 -6.49 -21.54 17.62
N PRO A 31 -6.89 -20.29 17.94
CA PRO A 31 -6.28 -19.51 19.03
C PRO A 31 -6.28 -20.21 20.39
N ASP A 32 -7.32 -20.99 20.70
CA ASP A 32 -7.41 -21.77 21.93
C ASP A 32 -6.61 -23.09 21.89
N GLY A 33 -6.00 -23.41 20.74
CA GLY A 33 -5.16 -24.58 20.52
C GLY A 33 -5.87 -25.91 20.45
N LYS A 34 -7.22 -25.96 20.43
CA LYS A 34 -7.98 -27.22 20.41
C LYS A 34 -8.09 -27.82 19.01
N TRP A 35 -8.20 -26.98 17.97
CA TRP A 35 -8.45 -27.38 16.62
C TRP A 35 -7.27 -27.08 15.69
N LEU A 36 -7.15 -27.88 14.65
CA LEU A 36 -6.26 -27.67 13.51
C LEU A 36 -7.12 -27.66 12.24
N ALA A 37 -7.19 -26.51 11.56
CA ALA A 37 -7.85 -26.37 10.26
C ALA A 37 -6.90 -26.72 9.12
N TYR A 38 -7.39 -27.35 8.07
CA TYR A 38 -6.63 -27.74 6.87
C TYR A 38 -7.54 -27.92 5.66
N ILE A 39 -6.94 -27.99 4.48
CA ILE A 39 -7.64 -28.31 3.23
C ILE A 39 -7.39 -29.79 2.88
N LEU A 40 -8.45 -30.48 2.52
CA LEU A 40 -8.37 -31.85 1.99
C LEU A 40 -9.39 -32.00 0.85
N ASN A 41 -8.93 -32.42 -0.32
CA ASN A 41 -9.77 -32.55 -1.51
C ASN A 41 -10.60 -31.30 -1.79
N TYR A 42 -9.91 -30.12 -1.81
CA TYR A 42 -10.49 -28.79 -2.05
C TYR A 42 -11.44 -28.26 -0.96
N ASN A 43 -11.67 -29.02 0.11
CA ASN A 43 -12.63 -28.71 1.17
C ASN A 43 -11.97 -28.38 2.50
N VAL A 44 -12.67 -27.56 3.29
CA VAL A 44 -12.25 -27.16 4.64
C VAL A 44 -12.53 -28.29 5.62
N ARG A 45 -11.51 -28.68 6.37
CA ARG A 45 -11.55 -29.71 7.39
C ARG A 45 -10.95 -29.17 8.69
N ILE A 46 -11.46 -29.68 9.82
CA ILE A 46 -10.85 -29.47 11.12
C ILE A 46 -10.60 -30.82 11.81
N ARG A 47 -9.60 -30.87 12.65
CA ARG A 47 -9.34 -31.99 13.55
C ARG A 47 -8.94 -31.51 14.93
N SER A 48 -9.28 -32.26 15.97
CA SER A 48 -8.76 -31.98 17.29
C SER A 48 -7.24 -32.14 17.35
N LYS A 49 -6.58 -31.44 18.27
CA LYS A 49 -5.12 -31.49 18.40
C LYS A 49 -4.61 -32.91 18.68
N ASP A 50 -5.40 -33.72 19.43
CA ASP A 50 -5.09 -35.13 19.70
C ASP A 50 -5.48 -36.08 18.56
N GLY A 51 -6.11 -35.57 17.50
CA GLY A 51 -6.49 -36.33 16.30
C GLY A 51 -7.69 -37.25 16.42
N LYS A 52 -8.37 -37.26 17.59
CA LYS A 52 -9.52 -38.16 17.83
C LYS A 52 -10.78 -37.69 17.10
N GLU A 53 -11.01 -36.41 17.06
CA GLU A 53 -12.16 -35.80 16.37
C GLU A 53 -11.75 -35.22 15.04
N LYS A 54 -12.57 -35.44 14.01
CA LYS A 54 -12.35 -34.89 12.64
C LYS A 54 -13.69 -34.56 12.04
N TYR A 55 -13.79 -33.32 11.53
CA TYR A 55 -15.02 -32.83 10.92
C TYR A 55 -14.74 -32.23 9.53
N SER A 56 -15.73 -32.38 8.65
CA SER A 56 -15.78 -31.65 7.39
C SER A 56 -16.64 -30.40 7.61
N LEU A 57 -16.07 -29.23 7.37
CA LEU A 57 -16.82 -27.97 7.43
C LEU A 57 -17.43 -27.61 6.06
N SER A 58 -16.87 -28.10 4.95
CA SER A 58 -17.44 -27.93 3.61
C SER A 58 -17.44 -29.27 2.85
N ALA A 59 -18.26 -29.35 1.77
CA ALA A 59 -18.36 -30.52 0.91
C ALA A 59 -18.55 -30.14 -0.60
N ASP A 60 -18.50 -28.84 -0.91
CA ASP A 60 -18.79 -28.27 -2.22
C ASP A 60 -17.53 -27.83 -2.98
N GLY A 61 -16.34 -28.04 -2.40
CA GLY A 61 -15.06 -27.75 -3.02
C GLY A 61 -14.70 -28.71 -4.14
N SER A 62 -14.15 -28.18 -5.23
CA SER A 62 -13.67 -28.91 -6.40
C SER A 62 -12.45 -28.21 -7.00
N GLU A 63 -11.82 -28.80 -8.03
CA GLU A 63 -10.69 -28.17 -8.73
C GLU A 63 -11.02 -26.78 -9.27
N ASP A 64 -12.23 -26.61 -9.82
CA ASP A 64 -12.70 -25.34 -10.38
C ASP A 64 -13.42 -24.45 -9.36
N ASN A 65 -13.44 -24.81 -8.09
CA ASN A 65 -14.09 -24.08 -7.01
C ASN A 65 -13.56 -24.55 -5.66
N TYR A 66 -12.34 -24.13 -5.31
CA TYR A 66 -11.61 -24.68 -4.17
C TYR A 66 -11.51 -23.68 -3.01
N TYR A 67 -11.35 -24.21 -1.79
CA TYR A 67 -11.04 -23.41 -0.62
C TYR A 67 -9.53 -23.22 -0.50
N ALA A 68 -9.10 -21.94 -0.38
CA ALA A 68 -7.69 -21.57 -0.32
C ALA A 68 -7.16 -21.55 1.11
N PHE A 69 -6.14 -22.35 1.41
CA PHE A 69 -5.54 -22.41 2.76
C PHE A 69 -4.98 -21.07 3.23
N SER A 70 -4.37 -20.30 2.32
CA SER A 70 -3.77 -18.99 2.60
C SER A 70 -4.77 -17.96 3.12
N THR A 71 -6.06 -18.12 2.83
CA THR A 71 -7.13 -17.19 3.24
C THR A 71 -7.79 -17.56 4.56
N MET A 72 -7.36 -18.64 5.20
CA MET A 72 -7.92 -19.08 6.48
C MET A 72 -7.67 -18.06 7.59
N ALA A 73 -8.73 -17.66 8.29
CA ALA A 73 -8.65 -16.78 9.46
C ALA A 73 -9.61 -17.25 10.56
N TRP A 74 -9.04 -17.69 11.69
CA TRP A 74 -9.80 -18.01 12.90
C TRP A 74 -10.30 -16.75 13.58
N SER A 75 -11.53 -16.77 14.11
CA SER A 75 -11.96 -15.79 15.09
C SER A 75 -11.13 -15.92 16.39
N PRO A 76 -10.85 -14.80 17.09
CA PRO A 76 -10.08 -14.83 18.35
C PRO A 76 -10.65 -15.77 19.40
N ASP A 77 -11.97 -15.95 19.46
CA ASP A 77 -12.64 -16.87 20.39
C ASP A 77 -12.68 -18.34 19.91
N SER A 78 -12.09 -18.63 18.73
CA SER A 78 -12.00 -19.98 18.14
C SER A 78 -13.34 -20.63 17.75
N LYS A 79 -14.44 -19.85 17.72
CA LYS A 79 -15.76 -20.40 17.37
C LYS A 79 -16.05 -20.36 15.87
N HIS A 80 -15.39 -19.45 15.16
CA HIS A 80 -15.60 -19.27 13.73
C HIS A 80 -14.31 -19.35 12.95
N LEU A 81 -14.43 -19.78 11.71
CA LEU A 81 -13.34 -19.79 10.73
C LEU A 81 -13.84 -19.15 9.42
N VAL A 82 -13.09 -18.23 8.87
CA VAL A 82 -13.32 -17.70 7.51
C VAL A 82 -12.33 -18.34 6.55
N VAL A 83 -12.80 -18.77 5.40
CA VAL A 83 -11.96 -19.26 4.30
C VAL A 83 -12.56 -18.80 3.00
N TYR A 84 -11.73 -18.37 2.04
CA TYR A 84 -12.25 -17.98 0.75
C TYR A 84 -12.34 -19.19 -0.18
N ARG A 85 -13.50 -19.33 -0.82
CA ARG A 85 -13.74 -20.25 -1.92
C ARG A 85 -13.38 -19.53 -3.20
N ILE A 86 -12.46 -20.10 -3.96
CA ILE A 86 -11.88 -19.49 -5.16
C ILE A 86 -12.40 -20.21 -6.40
N ARG A 87 -13.07 -19.48 -7.30
CA ARG A 87 -13.25 -19.90 -8.67
C ARG A 87 -12.05 -19.39 -9.48
N PRO A 88 -11.18 -20.25 -9.99
CA PRO A 88 -9.96 -19.83 -10.67
C PRO A 88 -10.27 -19.00 -11.92
N GLY A 89 -9.40 -18.07 -12.22
CA GLY A 89 -9.41 -17.30 -13.46
C GLY A 89 -8.84 -18.08 -14.65
N TYR A 90 -8.81 -17.44 -15.80
CA TYR A 90 -8.16 -18.03 -16.98
C TYR A 90 -6.64 -17.94 -16.83
N ARG A 91 -5.98 -19.09 -16.81
CA ARG A 91 -4.52 -19.19 -16.72
C ARG A 91 -3.90 -19.06 -18.11
N ARG A 92 -3.65 -17.83 -18.55
CA ARG A 92 -2.95 -17.58 -19.80
C ARG A 92 -1.46 -17.81 -19.62
N VAL A 93 -0.89 -18.67 -20.44
CA VAL A 93 0.57 -18.88 -20.50
C VAL A 93 1.10 -18.14 -21.72
N ILE A 94 2.12 -17.32 -21.51
CA ILE A 94 2.90 -16.74 -22.60
C ILE A 94 4.28 -17.39 -22.68
N HIS A 95 4.86 -17.37 -23.86
CA HIS A 95 6.20 -17.90 -24.15
C HIS A 95 7.11 -16.72 -24.46
N TYR A 96 8.30 -16.73 -23.94
CA TYR A 96 9.34 -15.77 -24.28
C TYR A 96 10.69 -16.47 -24.49
N VAL A 97 11.56 -15.82 -25.25
CA VAL A 97 12.85 -16.37 -25.63
C VAL A 97 13.93 -15.40 -25.19
N GLU A 98 14.85 -15.85 -24.37
CA GLU A 98 16.12 -15.19 -24.13
C GLU A 98 17.05 -15.55 -25.27
N SER A 99 17.27 -14.60 -26.21
CA SER A 99 18.02 -14.87 -27.44
C SER A 99 19.52 -15.04 -27.23
N SER A 100 20.07 -14.52 -26.13
CA SER A 100 21.51 -14.56 -25.81
C SER A 100 21.71 -14.78 -24.31
N PRO A 101 21.40 -15.97 -23.78
CA PRO A 101 21.66 -16.29 -22.39
C PRO A 101 23.19 -16.28 -22.13
N LYS A 102 23.57 -15.94 -20.88
CA LYS A 102 24.99 -15.77 -20.53
C LYS A 102 25.75 -17.08 -20.39
N ASP A 103 25.05 -18.17 -20.19
CA ASP A 103 25.58 -19.50 -19.83
C ASP A 103 25.56 -20.52 -20.96
N GLN A 104 24.93 -20.19 -22.10
CA GLN A 104 24.86 -21.08 -23.27
C GLN A 104 24.79 -20.29 -24.59
N LEU A 105 25.11 -20.98 -25.70
CA LEU A 105 25.07 -20.39 -27.05
C LEU A 105 23.66 -20.42 -27.69
N GLN A 106 22.82 -21.33 -27.28
CA GLN A 106 21.48 -21.49 -27.85
C GLN A 106 20.49 -20.60 -27.07
N PRO A 107 19.47 -20.04 -27.74
CA PRO A 107 18.39 -19.37 -27.07
C PRO A 107 17.68 -20.25 -26.04
N GLU A 108 17.28 -19.65 -24.93
CA GLU A 108 16.48 -20.31 -23.90
C GLU A 108 15.01 -19.89 -24.00
N THR A 109 14.11 -20.88 -23.99
CA THR A 109 12.66 -20.63 -24.02
C THR A 109 12.08 -20.84 -22.62
N SER A 110 11.35 -19.85 -22.15
CA SER A 110 10.67 -19.87 -20.86
C SER A 110 9.18 -19.57 -21.02
N THR A 111 8.41 -19.90 -20.00
CA THR A 111 6.97 -19.60 -19.95
C THR A 111 6.62 -18.94 -18.64
N MET A 112 5.64 -18.03 -18.67
CA MET A 112 5.06 -17.45 -17.46
C MET A 112 3.55 -17.32 -17.59
N VAL A 113 2.85 -17.34 -16.47
CA VAL A 113 1.43 -17.01 -16.43
C VAL A 113 1.32 -15.48 -16.50
N TYR A 114 0.58 -14.98 -17.48
CA TYR A 114 0.45 -13.54 -17.73
C TYR A 114 -0.98 -13.21 -18.19
N PRO A 115 -1.89 -12.86 -17.27
CA PRO A 115 -3.24 -12.45 -17.62
C PRO A 115 -3.21 -11.19 -18.51
N LYS A 116 -4.06 -11.17 -19.53
CA LYS A 116 -4.22 -10.02 -20.42
C LYS A 116 -5.54 -9.31 -20.13
N PRO A 117 -5.64 -8.00 -20.48
CA PRO A 117 -6.92 -7.31 -20.42
C PRO A 117 -8.03 -8.11 -21.11
N GLY A 118 -9.16 -8.31 -20.43
CA GLY A 118 -10.28 -9.13 -20.91
C GLY A 118 -10.26 -10.58 -20.43
N ASP A 119 -9.16 -11.10 -19.90
CA ASP A 119 -9.14 -12.45 -19.32
C ASP A 119 -10.02 -12.51 -18.06
N VAL A 120 -10.58 -13.68 -17.81
CA VAL A 120 -11.35 -13.96 -16.60
C VAL A 120 -10.38 -14.02 -15.42
N LEU A 121 -10.62 -13.20 -14.40
CA LEU A 121 -9.88 -13.22 -13.14
C LEU A 121 -10.43 -14.28 -12.19
N ALA A 122 -9.62 -14.68 -11.21
CA ALA A 122 -10.10 -15.49 -10.11
C ALA A 122 -11.18 -14.73 -9.32
N LEU A 123 -12.21 -15.45 -8.89
CA LEU A 123 -13.31 -14.90 -8.10
C LEU A 123 -13.26 -15.47 -6.69
N PRO A 124 -12.71 -14.74 -5.71
CA PRO A 124 -12.74 -15.11 -4.31
C PRO A 124 -14.13 -14.84 -3.71
N GLN A 125 -14.61 -15.78 -2.92
CA GLN A 125 -15.88 -15.69 -2.19
C GLN A 125 -15.63 -16.07 -0.73
N PRO A 126 -15.72 -15.12 0.23
CA PRO A 126 -15.63 -15.44 1.64
C PRO A 126 -16.75 -16.39 2.08
N VAL A 127 -16.40 -17.38 2.87
CA VAL A 127 -17.33 -18.32 3.49
C VAL A 127 -17.03 -18.38 5.00
N LEU A 128 -18.05 -18.22 5.81
CA LEU A 128 -17.98 -18.25 7.26
C LEU A 128 -18.42 -19.63 7.78
N PHE A 129 -17.63 -20.23 8.64
CA PHE A 129 -17.90 -21.52 9.28
C PHE A 129 -18.12 -21.34 10.78
N ASP A 130 -19.26 -21.82 11.28
CA ASP A 130 -19.49 -22.07 12.70
C ASP A 130 -18.93 -23.46 13.05
N VAL A 131 -17.90 -23.49 13.87
CA VAL A 131 -17.16 -24.71 14.19
C VAL A 131 -17.99 -25.67 15.03
N ALA A 132 -18.74 -25.16 16.01
CA ALA A 132 -19.56 -25.98 16.90
C ALA A 132 -20.79 -26.54 16.18
N ALA A 133 -21.44 -25.75 15.37
CA ALA A 133 -22.60 -26.17 14.58
C ALA A 133 -22.21 -26.93 13.31
N GLN A 134 -20.93 -26.96 12.95
CA GLN A 134 -20.41 -27.53 11.70
C GLN A 134 -21.19 -27.01 10.47
N ARG A 135 -21.51 -25.72 10.50
CA ARG A 135 -22.35 -25.06 9.48
C ARG A 135 -21.54 -24.02 8.73
N GLU A 136 -21.66 -24.03 7.42
CA GLU A 136 -21.17 -22.96 6.57
C GLU A 136 -22.25 -21.91 6.30
N THR A 137 -21.82 -20.67 6.11
CA THR A 137 -22.64 -19.53 5.68
C THR A 137 -21.89 -18.80 4.56
N GLU A 138 -22.46 -18.89 3.36
CA GLU A 138 -21.94 -18.13 2.22
C GLU A 138 -22.27 -16.63 2.40
N ILE A 139 -21.27 -15.78 2.27
CA ILE A 139 -21.42 -14.35 2.42
C ILE A 139 -22.00 -13.76 1.14
N SER A 140 -23.16 -13.10 1.24
CA SER A 140 -23.83 -12.47 0.10
C SER A 140 -22.99 -11.33 -0.48
N ASN A 141 -22.85 -11.26 -1.81
CA ASN A 141 -21.90 -10.39 -2.51
C ASN A 141 -22.42 -9.15 -3.24
N PRO A 142 -23.62 -8.62 -3.01
CA PRO A 142 -24.09 -7.39 -3.68
C PRO A 142 -23.19 -6.17 -3.44
N LEU A 143 -22.46 -6.13 -2.32
CA LEU A 143 -21.55 -5.03 -1.98
C LEU A 143 -20.13 -5.22 -2.54
N PHE A 144 -19.79 -6.41 -3.05
CA PHE A 144 -18.49 -6.71 -3.66
C PHE A 144 -18.61 -7.53 -4.96
N PRO A 145 -19.45 -7.07 -5.92
CA PRO A 145 -19.57 -7.75 -7.21
C PRO A 145 -18.32 -7.57 -8.05
N ASN A 146 -17.97 -8.58 -8.85
CA ASN A 146 -16.86 -8.52 -9.81
C ASN A 146 -15.55 -8.00 -9.21
N PRO A 147 -14.99 -8.63 -8.17
CA PRO A 147 -13.78 -8.17 -7.54
C PRO A 147 -12.57 -8.27 -8.49
N TYR A 148 -11.72 -7.25 -8.47
CA TYR A 148 -10.35 -7.36 -8.91
C TYR A 148 -9.54 -8.05 -7.81
N GLU A 149 -9.78 -7.65 -6.56
CA GLU A 149 -9.10 -8.16 -5.38
C GLU A 149 -10.01 -8.08 -4.14
N LEU A 150 -9.89 -9.07 -3.27
CA LEU A 150 -10.33 -9.01 -1.89
C LEU A 150 -9.10 -9.20 -0.99
N THR A 151 -8.96 -8.39 0.04
CA THR A 151 -7.92 -8.64 1.05
C THR A 151 -8.28 -9.80 1.96
N HIS A 152 -7.35 -10.30 2.75
CA HIS A 152 -7.64 -11.31 3.78
C HIS A 152 -8.62 -10.78 4.82
N ALA A 153 -9.40 -11.70 5.41
CA ALA A 153 -10.28 -11.40 6.53
C ALA A 153 -9.47 -11.02 7.77
N VAL A 154 -9.83 -9.90 8.40
CA VAL A 154 -9.25 -9.41 9.65
C VAL A 154 -10.35 -9.36 10.71
N TRP A 155 -10.22 -10.17 11.76
CA TRP A 155 -11.18 -10.24 12.85
C TRP A 155 -10.98 -9.12 13.88
N TRP A 156 -12.08 -8.56 14.38
CA TRP A 156 -12.03 -7.77 15.61
C TRP A 156 -11.70 -8.69 16.80
N LYS A 157 -11.02 -8.16 17.80
CA LYS A 157 -10.59 -8.96 18.99
C LYS A 157 -11.73 -9.57 19.77
N ASP A 158 -12.90 -8.93 19.74
CA ASP A 158 -14.12 -9.42 20.39
C ASP A 158 -14.87 -10.50 19.58
N SER A 159 -14.37 -10.84 18.40
CA SER A 159 -14.94 -11.87 17.51
C SER A 159 -16.36 -11.56 16.96
N ARG A 160 -16.89 -10.33 17.16
CA ARG A 160 -18.24 -9.97 16.71
C ARG A 160 -18.39 -9.99 15.19
N SER A 161 -17.31 -9.64 14.49
CA SER A 161 -17.27 -9.54 13.04
C SER A 161 -15.84 -9.56 12.52
N PHE A 162 -15.68 -9.70 11.22
CA PHE A 162 -14.43 -9.51 10.51
C PHE A 162 -14.60 -8.51 9.37
N THR A 163 -13.50 -7.89 8.97
CA THR A 163 -13.46 -6.98 7.82
C THR A 163 -12.60 -7.54 6.71
N PHE A 164 -12.86 -7.12 5.49
CA PHE A 164 -11.97 -7.24 4.35
C PHE A 164 -12.15 -6.03 3.44
N GLU A 165 -11.16 -5.77 2.60
CA GLU A 165 -11.21 -4.69 1.62
C GLU A 165 -11.53 -5.25 0.25
N TYR A 166 -12.32 -4.52 -0.49
CA TYR A 166 -12.79 -4.84 -1.83
C TYR A 166 -12.33 -3.79 -2.82
N ASN A 167 -11.61 -4.22 -3.84
CA ASN A 167 -11.26 -3.43 -5.00
C ASN A 167 -12.03 -3.96 -6.20
N GLN A 168 -12.89 -3.13 -6.80
CA GLN A 168 -13.67 -3.51 -7.96
C GLN A 168 -12.80 -3.59 -9.21
N ARG A 169 -13.07 -4.55 -10.10
CA ARG A 169 -12.47 -4.58 -11.43
C ARG A 169 -12.87 -3.32 -12.20
N GLY A 170 -11.88 -2.53 -12.63
CA GLY A 170 -12.04 -1.17 -13.19
C GLY A 170 -11.62 -0.07 -12.22
N HIS A 171 -11.41 -0.41 -10.93
CA HIS A 171 -10.81 0.47 -9.92
C HIS A 171 -11.56 1.79 -9.72
N GLN A 172 -12.88 1.78 -9.86
CA GLN A 172 -13.74 2.94 -9.59
C GLN A 172 -14.49 2.82 -8.26
N VAL A 173 -14.44 1.64 -7.63
CA VAL A 173 -15.03 1.40 -6.31
C VAL A 173 -14.04 0.67 -5.43
N TYR A 174 -13.82 1.20 -4.24
CA TYR A 174 -13.04 0.56 -3.19
C TYR A 174 -13.81 0.63 -1.86
N ARG A 175 -13.93 -0.50 -1.15
CA ARG A 175 -14.72 -0.59 0.07
C ARG A 175 -13.98 -1.29 1.19
N VAL A 176 -14.22 -0.84 2.41
CA VAL A 176 -13.99 -1.63 3.62
C VAL A 176 -15.32 -2.23 4.03
N LEU A 177 -15.41 -3.55 3.96
CA LEU A 177 -16.62 -4.30 4.28
C LEU A 177 -16.48 -5.02 5.62
N GLU A 178 -17.54 -5.05 6.39
CA GLU A 178 -17.64 -5.80 7.65
C GLU A 178 -18.69 -6.89 7.50
N VAL A 179 -18.37 -8.06 8.01
CA VAL A 179 -19.27 -9.24 8.04
C VAL A 179 -19.58 -9.61 9.48
N ASP A 180 -20.83 -9.63 9.84
CA ASP A 180 -21.31 -10.08 11.15
C ASP A 180 -21.08 -11.58 11.32
N ALA A 181 -20.39 -11.97 12.40
CA ALA A 181 -20.01 -13.35 12.66
C ALA A 181 -21.20 -14.26 12.99
N HIS A 182 -22.31 -13.70 13.43
CA HIS A 182 -23.48 -14.49 13.85
C HIS A 182 -24.36 -14.90 12.68
N ASN A 183 -24.54 -14.00 11.69
CA ASN A 183 -25.50 -14.19 10.61
C ASN A 183 -24.93 -14.07 9.20
N GLY A 184 -23.64 -13.67 9.04
CA GLY A 184 -23.01 -13.45 7.75
C GLY A 184 -23.49 -12.18 7.01
N GLY A 185 -24.20 -11.29 7.70
CA GLY A 185 -24.67 -10.03 7.14
C GLY A 185 -23.52 -9.09 6.80
N VAL A 186 -23.53 -8.52 5.59
CA VAL A 186 -22.47 -7.63 5.09
C VAL A 186 -22.93 -6.19 5.09
N ARG A 187 -22.06 -5.29 5.56
CA ARG A 187 -22.25 -3.86 5.43
C ARG A 187 -20.95 -3.15 5.03
N SER A 188 -21.06 -1.96 4.44
CA SER A 188 -19.91 -1.11 4.17
C SER A 188 -19.59 -0.26 5.38
N LEU A 189 -18.31 -0.25 5.82
CA LEU A 189 -17.77 0.70 6.77
C LEU A 189 -17.24 1.93 6.05
N ILE A 190 -16.57 1.74 4.91
CA ILE A 190 -16.05 2.79 4.05
C ILE A 190 -16.44 2.45 2.62
N ASP A 191 -16.92 3.44 1.89
CA ASP A 191 -17.30 3.33 0.47
C ASP A 191 -16.63 4.49 -0.29
N GLU A 192 -15.62 4.14 -1.10
CA GLU A 192 -14.95 5.08 -1.99
C GLU A 192 -15.38 4.84 -3.43
N THR A 193 -15.74 5.91 -4.11
CA THR A 193 -16.09 5.89 -5.52
C THR A 193 -15.35 6.99 -6.27
N SER A 194 -14.98 6.71 -7.51
CA SER A 194 -14.33 7.67 -8.41
C SER A 194 -14.91 7.53 -9.81
N ASP A 195 -15.12 8.65 -10.47
CA ASP A 195 -15.53 8.67 -11.88
C ASP A 195 -14.37 8.27 -12.82
N THR A 196 -13.15 8.23 -12.31
CA THR A 196 -11.94 7.93 -13.08
C THR A 196 -11.26 6.66 -12.58
N PHE A 197 -10.41 6.77 -11.59
CA PHE A 197 -9.55 5.68 -11.12
C PHE A 197 -9.16 5.90 -9.65
N ILE A 198 -9.24 4.87 -8.83
CA ILE A 198 -8.68 4.85 -7.48
C ILE A 198 -7.32 4.16 -7.54
N ASN A 199 -6.25 4.85 -7.18
CA ASN A 199 -4.95 4.23 -7.03
C ASN A 199 -4.94 3.37 -5.76
N TYR A 200 -5.11 2.07 -5.96
CA TYR A 200 -5.27 1.08 -4.89
C TYR A 200 -3.95 0.61 -4.26
N SER A 201 -2.82 1.15 -4.70
CA SER A 201 -1.54 0.86 -4.06
C SER A 201 -1.49 1.46 -2.65
N PRO A 202 -0.73 0.86 -1.72
CA PRO A 202 -0.57 1.41 -0.38
C PRO A 202 0.08 2.79 -0.39
N LEU A 203 -0.38 3.66 0.48
CA LEU A 203 0.25 4.94 0.77
C LEU A 203 1.52 4.69 1.59
N VAL A 204 2.68 4.75 0.96
CA VAL A 204 3.99 4.42 1.56
C VAL A 204 4.96 5.57 1.35
N ALA A 205 5.72 5.91 2.40
CA ALA A 205 6.77 6.93 2.35
C ALA A 205 7.83 6.62 1.27
N ASN A 206 8.40 7.66 0.71
CA ASN A 206 9.61 7.63 -0.15
C ASN A 206 9.47 6.91 -1.50
N GLN A 207 8.27 6.79 -2.04
CA GLN A 207 8.07 6.25 -3.39
C GLN A 207 7.69 7.36 -4.38
N PHE A 208 8.23 7.28 -5.61
CA PHE A 208 7.86 8.19 -6.72
C PHE A 208 6.38 8.06 -7.07
N ASP A 209 5.87 6.84 -7.07
CA ASP A 209 4.47 6.51 -7.27
C ASP A 209 3.90 6.07 -5.92
N THR A 210 3.42 7.03 -5.17
CA THR A 210 2.74 6.76 -3.89
C THR A 210 1.33 6.30 -4.18
N GLY A 211 0.96 5.13 -3.65
CA GLY A 211 -0.43 4.71 -3.59
C GLY A 211 -1.28 5.66 -2.76
N LYS A 212 -2.57 5.37 -2.71
CA LYS A 212 -3.59 6.22 -2.06
C LYS A 212 -4.35 5.50 -0.95
N ILE A 213 -4.08 4.22 -0.73
CA ILE A 213 -4.79 3.46 0.29
C ILE A 213 -4.01 3.44 1.59
N TYR A 214 -4.64 3.96 2.62
CA TYR A 214 -4.17 3.86 4.00
C TYR A 214 -5.35 3.62 4.93
N ARG A 215 -5.19 2.64 5.80
CA ARG A 215 -6.13 2.29 6.85
C ARG A 215 -5.39 2.08 8.17
N HIS A 216 -5.91 2.67 9.24
CA HIS A 216 -5.47 2.40 10.60
C HIS A 216 -6.70 2.23 11.51
N ASP A 217 -6.81 1.06 12.13
CA ASP A 217 -7.90 0.71 13.02
C ASP A 217 -7.52 1.13 14.46
N VAL A 218 -8.08 2.23 14.92
CA VAL A 218 -7.86 2.80 16.26
C VAL A 218 -8.59 1.94 17.29
N HIS A 219 -7.91 1.56 18.37
CA HIS A 219 -8.47 0.77 19.48
C HIS A 219 -9.33 -0.40 19.03
N ASP A 220 -8.77 -1.26 18.11
CA ASP A 220 -9.48 -2.43 17.60
C ASP A 220 -10.75 -2.06 16.80
N GLY A 221 -10.66 -1.02 15.98
CA GLY A 221 -11.74 -0.61 15.09
C GLY A 221 -12.89 0.11 15.75
N GLN A 222 -12.67 0.77 16.89
CA GLN A 222 -13.65 1.74 17.40
C GLN A 222 -13.76 2.93 16.46
N GLU A 223 -12.63 3.37 15.91
CA GLU A 223 -12.53 4.37 14.86
C GLU A 223 -11.58 3.86 13.77
N ILE A 224 -11.69 4.42 12.58
CA ILE A 224 -10.82 4.09 11.44
C ILE A 224 -10.27 5.39 10.86
N ILE A 225 -8.94 5.52 10.79
CA ILE A 225 -8.28 6.55 9.99
C ILE A 225 -8.13 6.02 8.57
N TRP A 226 -8.64 6.77 7.62
CA TRP A 226 -8.69 6.41 6.21
C TRP A 226 -8.16 7.52 5.31
N ALA A 227 -7.34 7.17 4.32
CA ALA A 227 -6.90 8.10 3.28
C ALA A 227 -7.90 8.11 2.11
N SER A 228 -8.20 9.29 1.57
CA SER A 228 -9.19 9.46 0.50
C SER A 228 -8.96 10.72 -0.32
N GLU A 229 -9.19 10.64 -1.62
CA GLU A 229 -9.22 11.77 -2.56
C GLU A 229 -10.63 12.36 -2.78
N ARG A 230 -11.59 12.10 -1.88
CA ARG A 230 -13.03 12.47 -2.03
C ARG A 230 -13.31 13.96 -2.18
N ASP A 231 -12.40 14.83 -1.74
CA ASP A 231 -12.51 16.28 -1.90
C ASP A 231 -11.61 16.84 -3.02
N GLY A 232 -10.99 15.93 -3.82
CA GLY A 232 -10.07 16.28 -4.91
C GLY A 232 -8.59 16.31 -4.51
N TRP A 233 -8.28 16.07 -3.23
CA TRP A 233 -6.93 16.00 -2.67
C TRP A 233 -6.79 14.79 -1.77
N GLU A 234 -5.59 14.21 -1.70
CA GLU A 234 -5.33 13.09 -0.81
C GLU A 234 -5.27 13.56 0.64
N HIS A 235 -6.29 13.20 1.43
CA HIS A 235 -6.45 13.60 2.82
C HIS A 235 -6.77 12.42 3.73
N LEU A 236 -6.53 12.62 5.02
CA LEU A 236 -6.92 11.68 6.08
C LEU A 236 -8.28 12.07 6.65
N TYR A 237 -9.08 11.06 6.90
CA TYR A 237 -10.43 11.15 7.46
C TYR A 237 -10.59 10.19 8.64
N LEU A 238 -11.40 10.57 9.62
CA LEU A 238 -11.76 9.74 10.76
C LEU A 238 -13.19 9.22 10.59
N PHE A 239 -13.34 7.91 10.67
CA PHE A 239 -14.61 7.22 10.60
C PHE A 239 -14.93 6.53 11.91
N ASN A 240 -16.20 6.46 12.27
CA ASN A 240 -16.69 5.58 13.33
C ASN A 240 -16.65 4.13 12.84
N GLY A 241 -15.88 3.30 13.50
CA GLY A 241 -15.68 1.91 13.08
C GLY A 241 -16.89 0.99 13.33
N HIS A 242 -17.83 1.41 14.20
CA HIS A 242 -19.06 0.65 14.43
C HIS A 242 -20.18 0.99 13.46
N THR A 243 -20.26 2.25 13.02
CA THR A 243 -21.38 2.70 12.16
C THR A 243 -20.97 2.93 10.71
N GLY A 244 -19.68 3.13 10.43
CA GLY A 244 -19.16 3.57 9.14
C GLY A 244 -19.42 5.08 8.88
N ALA A 245 -19.90 5.83 9.86
CA ALA A 245 -20.13 7.25 9.70
C ALA A 245 -18.82 8.03 9.68
N LEU A 246 -18.70 8.98 8.73
CA LEU A 246 -17.61 9.94 8.73
C LEU A 246 -17.74 10.87 9.95
N GLU A 247 -16.74 10.89 10.83
CA GLU A 247 -16.72 11.77 12.00
C GLU A 247 -16.13 13.14 11.66
N ASN A 248 -14.95 13.18 11.06
CA ASN A 248 -14.36 14.41 10.56
C ASN A 248 -13.27 14.17 9.50
N GLN A 249 -12.95 15.23 8.77
CA GLN A 249 -11.76 15.32 7.95
C GLN A 249 -10.59 15.80 8.82
N ILE A 250 -9.50 15.02 8.87
CA ILE A 250 -8.32 15.30 9.71
C ILE A 250 -7.41 16.32 9.02
N THR A 251 -6.98 16.05 7.77
CA THR A 251 -6.14 16.97 7.00
C THR A 251 -6.95 17.69 5.93
N ARG A 252 -6.57 18.93 5.59
CA ARG A 252 -7.37 19.79 4.69
C ARG A 252 -6.49 20.73 3.86
N GLY A 253 -7.05 21.25 2.77
CA GLY A 253 -6.45 22.30 1.93
C GLY A 253 -5.86 21.77 0.62
N HIS A 254 -5.22 22.65 -0.15
CA HIS A 254 -4.62 22.34 -1.44
C HIS A 254 -3.25 21.65 -1.27
N ARG A 255 -3.27 20.45 -0.73
CA ARG A 255 -2.09 19.65 -0.41
C ARG A 255 -2.43 18.17 -0.47
N VAL A 256 -1.42 17.33 -0.53
CA VAL A 256 -1.59 15.88 -0.56
C VAL A 256 -0.82 15.23 0.59
N VAL A 257 -1.43 14.30 1.28
CA VAL A 257 -0.75 13.38 2.20
C VAL A 257 0.06 12.39 1.36
N ARG A 258 1.34 12.24 1.70
CA ARG A 258 2.28 11.38 0.99
C ARG A 258 2.57 10.08 1.73
N ALA A 259 2.49 10.11 3.05
CA ALA A 259 2.66 8.95 3.92
C ALA A 259 2.09 9.22 5.31
N VAL A 260 1.77 8.16 6.03
CA VAL A 260 1.56 8.18 7.48
C VAL A 260 2.70 7.41 8.13
N ASN A 261 3.53 8.13 8.92
CA ASN A 261 4.72 7.54 9.52
C ASN A 261 4.42 6.87 10.86
N TYR A 262 3.52 7.48 11.65
CA TYR A 262 3.19 6.98 12.99
C TYR A 262 1.83 7.49 13.44
N VAL A 263 1.08 6.66 14.18
CA VAL A 263 -0.18 7.00 14.85
C VAL A 263 -0.05 6.66 16.32
N ASP A 264 -0.38 7.62 17.18
CA ASP A 264 -0.48 7.44 18.64
C ASP A 264 -1.97 7.45 19.01
N ASP A 265 -2.55 6.26 19.18
CA ASP A 265 -3.97 6.08 19.49
C ASP A 265 -4.34 6.74 20.82
N GLU A 266 -3.44 6.67 21.83
CA GLU A 266 -3.70 7.20 23.18
C GLU A 266 -3.69 8.72 23.21
N LYS A 267 -2.74 9.36 22.50
CA LYS A 267 -2.67 10.81 22.38
C LYS A 267 -3.56 11.36 21.30
N ARG A 268 -4.12 10.48 20.46
CA ARG A 268 -4.93 10.82 19.30
C ARG A 268 -4.19 11.77 18.34
N GLN A 269 -2.97 11.38 17.97
CA GLN A 269 -2.08 12.18 17.12
C GLN A 269 -1.53 11.35 15.97
N ILE A 270 -1.31 12.00 14.83
CA ILE A 270 -0.78 11.41 13.60
C ILE A 270 0.48 12.17 13.20
N TRP A 271 1.54 11.45 12.89
CA TRP A 271 2.73 11.97 12.21
C TRP A 271 2.68 11.52 10.76
N PHE A 272 2.74 12.48 9.86
CA PHE A 272 2.52 12.23 8.44
C PHE A 272 3.40 13.12 7.57
N GLU A 273 3.59 12.73 6.32
CA GLU A 273 4.25 13.51 5.29
C GLU A 273 3.22 14.12 4.35
N SER A 274 3.50 15.32 3.88
CA SER A 274 2.64 16.05 2.95
C SER A 274 3.45 16.90 1.98
N SER A 275 2.92 17.07 0.77
CA SER A 275 3.43 17.95 -0.28
C SER A 275 2.43 19.06 -0.58
N GLY A 276 2.91 20.19 -1.16
CA GLY A 276 2.06 21.34 -1.54
C GLY A 276 1.65 22.22 -0.37
N MET A 277 2.37 22.18 0.75
CA MET A 277 2.03 22.97 1.94
C MET A 277 2.33 24.45 1.80
N ASN A 278 3.37 24.80 1.07
CA ASN A 278 3.85 26.17 0.89
C ASN A 278 3.61 26.59 -0.57
N PRO A 279 2.78 27.61 -0.83
CA PRO A 279 2.38 27.96 -2.21
C PRO A 279 3.51 28.58 -3.06
N ASP A 280 4.57 29.09 -2.42
CA ASP A 280 5.69 29.76 -3.09
C ASP A 280 6.89 28.84 -3.34
N GLU A 281 6.80 27.58 -2.93
CA GLU A 281 7.85 26.58 -3.07
C GLU A 281 7.51 25.53 -4.13
N ASP A 282 8.48 24.65 -4.45
CA ASP A 282 8.23 23.48 -5.28
C ASP A 282 7.15 22.61 -4.62
N PRO A 283 5.98 22.41 -5.25
CA PRO A 283 4.87 21.68 -4.64
C PRO A 283 5.15 20.18 -4.44
N TYR A 284 6.26 19.68 -4.95
CA TYR A 284 6.66 18.29 -4.81
C TYR A 284 7.57 18.03 -3.61
N PHE A 285 8.06 19.08 -2.94
CA PHE A 285 8.80 18.88 -1.69
C PHE A 285 7.93 18.22 -0.64
N VAL A 286 8.49 17.24 0.03
CA VAL A 286 7.84 16.48 1.09
C VAL A 286 8.30 17.02 2.45
N TYR A 287 7.33 17.36 3.29
CA TYR A 287 7.54 17.84 4.65
C TYR A 287 6.83 16.94 5.64
N ALA A 288 7.38 16.81 6.85
CA ALA A 288 6.74 16.07 7.93
C ALA A 288 5.96 16.98 8.87
N TYR A 289 4.81 16.48 9.31
CA TYR A 289 3.87 17.16 10.18
C TYR A 289 3.35 16.23 11.27
N ARG A 290 2.81 16.86 12.33
CA ARG A 290 1.96 16.22 13.32
C ARG A 290 0.60 16.92 13.37
N ILE A 291 -0.49 16.15 13.55
CA ILE A 291 -1.85 16.67 13.67
C ILE A 291 -2.65 15.80 14.66
N ASN A 292 -3.65 16.39 15.32
CA ASN A 292 -4.60 15.65 16.15
C ASN A 292 -5.68 14.99 15.27
N PHE A 293 -6.33 13.92 15.75
CA PHE A 293 -7.40 13.22 15.03
C PHE A 293 -8.59 14.12 14.68
N ASP A 294 -8.87 15.15 15.48
CA ASP A 294 -9.92 16.14 15.21
C ASP A 294 -9.54 17.20 14.16
N GLY A 295 -8.34 17.11 13.59
CA GLY A 295 -7.82 18.05 12.60
C GLY A 295 -7.24 19.34 13.18
N THR A 296 -7.16 19.46 14.50
CA THR A 296 -6.51 20.60 15.17
C THR A 296 -5.01 20.36 15.41
N GLY A 297 -4.28 21.38 15.80
CA GLY A 297 -2.89 21.25 16.26
C GLY A 297 -1.89 20.86 15.18
N LEU A 298 -2.16 21.19 13.91
CA LEU A 298 -1.19 20.96 12.82
C LEU A 298 0.14 21.64 13.16
N THR A 299 1.19 20.86 13.27
CA THR A 299 2.53 21.30 13.66
C THR A 299 3.55 20.82 12.64
N PRO A 300 4.32 21.73 12.00
CA PRO A 300 5.44 21.33 11.13
C PRO A 300 6.57 20.74 11.99
N LEU A 301 7.20 19.68 11.49
CA LEU A 301 8.33 19.01 12.15
C LEU A 301 9.64 19.31 11.44
N THR A 302 9.60 19.52 10.13
CA THR A 302 10.77 19.77 9.29
C THR A 302 10.80 21.24 8.86
N PRO A 303 11.90 21.98 9.15
CA PRO A 303 11.89 23.44 9.05
C PRO A 303 12.47 24.04 7.77
N SER A 304 13.18 23.25 6.96
CA SER A 304 13.97 23.77 5.83
C SER A 304 13.22 23.65 4.52
N GLU A 305 13.40 24.59 3.60
CA GLU A 305 12.95 24.46 2.21
C GLU A 305 13.78 23.37 1.48
N ALA A 306 13.31 22.13 1.56
CA ALA A 306 13.94 20.95 0.97
C ALA A 306 12.96 19.78 0.90
N ASN A 307 13.36 18.72 0.26
CA ASN A 307 12.66 17.44 0.34
C ASN A 307 13.18 16.66 1.56
N HIS A 308 12.27 16.29 2.44
CA HIS A 308 12.55 15.60 3.71
C HIS A 308 12.18 14.13 3.66
N ASN A 309 12.94 13.33 4.38
CA ASN A 309 12.67 11.94 4.69
C ASN A 309 12.83 11.73 6.19
N VAL A 310 11.75 11.34 6.86
CA VAL A 310 11.71 11.20 8.31
C VAL A 310 11.57 9.73 8.70
N GLU A 311 12.50 9.25 9.54
CA GLU A 311 12.49 7.90 10.08
C GLU A 311 12.35 7.93 11.60
N PHE A 312 11.27 7.32 12.13
CA PHE A 312 11.02 7.26 13.57
C PHE A 312 11.73 6.08 14.22
N SER A 313 12.20 6.29 15.45
CA SER A 313 12.66 5.18 16.31
C SER A 313 11.51 4.21 16.59
N PRO A 314 11.80 2.90 16.86
CA PRO A 314 10.76 1.91 17.13
C PRO A 314 9.82 2.24 18.29
N ASP A 315 10.29 3.05 19.25
CA ASP A 315 9.50 3.50 20.41
C ASP A 315 8.84 4.87 20.19
N GLY A 316 8.97 5.45 18.98
CA GLY A 316 8.40 6.74 18.61
C GLY A 316 8.93 7.96 19.34
N LYS A 317 10.01 7.82 20.17
CA LYS A 317 10.52 8.94 20.98
C LYS A 317 11.43 9.89 20.24
N TYR A 318 12.07 9.40 19.20
CA TYR A 318 13.03 10.13 18.39
C TYR A 318 12.71 9.93 16.91
N TYR A 319 13.16 10.86 16.11
CA TYR A 319 13.23 10.66 14.67
C TYR A 319 14.52 11.23 14.09
N ILE A 320 14.88 10.72 12.93
CA ILE A 320 15.94 11.25 12.09
C ILE A 320 15.28 11.91 10.90
N ASP A 321 15.64 13.15 10.61
CA ASP A 321 15.28 13.86 9.39
C ASP A 321 16.51 13.91 8.49
N THR A 322 16.34 13.43 7.26
CA THR A 322 17.30 13.57 6.18
C THR A 322 16.72 14.47 5.12
N TRP A 323 17.38 15.58 4.81
CA TRP A 323 16.87 16.51 3.82
C TRP A 323 17.90 16.81 2.74
N SER A 324 17.40 17.12 1.54
CA SER A 324 18.18 17.48 0.37
C SER A 324 17.34 18.25 -0.63
N ARG A 325 18.00 18.97 -1.54
CA ARG A 325 17.41 19.44 -2.81
C ARG A 325 18.32 19.04 -3.94
N ILE A 326 17.89 19.18 -5.16
CA ILE A 326 18.73 18.89 -6.33
C ILE A 326 20.00 19.76 -6.37
N ASP A 327 19.97 20.93 -5.72
CA ASP A 327 21.05 21.91 -5.58
C ASP A 327 21.61 22.00 -4.16
N LEU A 328 21.13 21.18 -3.22
CA LEU A 328 21.54 21.16 -1.82
C LEU A 328 22.03 19.76 -1.42
N ALA A 329 23.28 19.66 -0.99
CA ALA A 329 23.86 18.41 -0.51
C ALA A 329 23.04 17.84 0.67
N PRO A 330 22.88 16.51 0.77
CA PRO A 330 22.15 15.89 1.86
C PRO A 330 22.72 16.23 3.24
N ALA A 331 21.83 16.47 4.18
CA ALA A 331 22.14 16.62 5.60
C ALA A 331 21.18 15.78 6.44
N MET A 332 21.61 15.42 7.65
CA MET A 332 20.88 14.53 8.54
C MET A 332 20.97 15.04 9.99
N ALA A 333 19.83 15.09 10.68
CA ALA A 333 19.76 15.48 12.08
C ALA A 333 18.81 14.57 12.88
N GLN A 334 19.06 14.50 14.18
CA GLN A 334 18.20 13.80 15.12
C GLN A 334 17.34 14.77 15.91
N TYR A 335 16.09 14.40 16.11
CA TYR A 335 15.09 15.17 16.84
C TYR A 335 14.39 14.34 17.91
N GLN A 336 13.92 15.01 18.96
CA GLN A 336 13.01 14.44 19.95
C GLN A 336 11.57 14.66 19.49
N THR A 337 10.78 13.57 19.44
CA THR A 337 9.41 13.61 18.87
C THR A 337 8.43 14.44 19.70
N SER A 338 8.59 14.48 21.04
CA SER A 338 7.62 15.11 21.95
C SER A 338 7.51 16.63 21.78
N ASP A 339 8.63 17.31 21.53
CA ASP A 339 8.73 18.79 21.49
C ASP A 339 9.41 19.32 20.22
N ASN A 340 9.74 18.43 19.29
CA ASN A 340 10.43 18.73 18.04
C ASN A 340 11.83 19.35 18.25
N LYS A 341 12.47 19.06 19.39
CA LYS A 341 13.79 19.60 19.70
C LYS A 341 14.85 18.88 18.90
N GLN A 342 15.65 19.64 18.13
CA GLN A 342 16.85 19.12 17.49
C GLN A 342 17.90 18.74 18.54
N LEU A 343 18.34 17.49 18.55
CA LEU A 343 19.36 16.97 19.47
C LEU A 343 20.77 17.15 18.92
N GLY A 344 20.92 17.08 17.61
CA GLY A 344 22.19 17.29 16.94
C GLY A 344 22.12 17.02 15.43
N ILE A 345 23.09 17.56 14.73
CA ILE A 345 23.38 17.19 13.35
C ILE A 345 24.20 15.89 13.38
N LEU A 346 23.76 14.90 12.60
CA LEU A 346 24.45 13.62 12.49
C LEU A 346 25.47 13.63 11.37
N GLU A 347 25.11 14.20 10.21
CA GLU A 347 25.97 14.20 9.03
C GLU A 347 25.62 15.36 8.08
N HIS A 348 26.62 15.83 7.34
CA HIS A 348 26.50 16.64 6.14
C HIS A 348 27.31 16.00 5.04
N ALA A 349 26.70 15.75 3.88
CA ALA A 349 27.41 15.18 2.76
C ALA A 349 28.43 16.18 2.20
N ASP A 350 29.69 15.78 2.11
CA ASP A 350 30.76 16.57 1.50
C ASP A 350 30.80 16.34 -0.02
N ILE A 351 30.36 17.32 -0.78
CA ILE A 351 30.38 17.33 -2.25
C ILE A 351 31.61 18.08 -2.83
N SER A 352 32.58 18.47 -2.00
CA SER A 352 33.73 19.29 -2.44
C SER A 352 34.53 18.64 -3.57
N LYS A 353 34.75 17.32 -3.52
CA LYS A 353 35.42 16.58 -4.58
C LYS A 353 34.62 16.54 -5.88
N LEU A 354 33.29 16.50 -5.80
CA LEU A 354 32.42 16.50 -6.94
C LEU A 354 32.46 17.87 -7.63
N VAL A 355 32.38 18.96 -6.85
CA VAL A 355 32.53 20.34 -7.35
C VAL A 355 33.93 20.56 -7.95
N ALA A 356 34.99 20.09 -7.31
CA ALA A 356 36.34 20.17 -7.81
C ALA A 356 36.56 19.41 -9.14
N ALA A 357 35.74 18.37 -9.39
CA ALA A 357 35.70 17.64 -10.67
C ALA A 357 34.88 18.33 -11.75
N GLY A 358 34.35 19.54 -11.49
CA GLY A 358 33.58 20.33 -12.43
C GLY A 358 32.07 20.13 -12.38
N TRP A 359 31.57 19.39 -11.39
CA TRP A 359 30.12 19.28 -11.22
C TRP A 359 29.54 20.60 -10.72
N HIS A 360 28.38 20.94 -11.25
CA HIS A 360 27.52 22.03 -10.79
C HIS A 360 26.08 21.53 -10.69
N ALA A 361 25.33 22.15 -9.78
CA ALA A 361 23.95 21.80 -9.55
C ALA A 361 23.11 21.97 -10.82
N PRO A 362 22.15 21.07 -11.07
CA PRO A 362 21.17 21.23 -12.12
C PRO A 362 20.32 22.49 -11.92
N GLU A 363 19.78 23.00 -12.99
CA GLU A 363 18.92 24.18 -12.99
C GLU A 363 17.46 23.77 -12.87
N VAL A 364 16.79 24.15 -11.78
CA VAL A 364 15.34 23.99 -11.63
C VAL A 364 14.64 25.06 -12.46
N PHE A 365 13.62 24.67 -13.22
CA PHE A 365 12.80 25.60 -13.98
C PHE A 365 11.32 25.31 -13.80
N LYS A 366 10.52 26.32 -14.08
CA LYS A 366 9.06 26.26 -14.12
C LYS A 366 8.59 26.82 -15.46
N ALA A 367 7.68 26.13 -16.14
CA ALA A 367 7.09 26.55 -17.39
C ALA A 367 5.56 26.37 -17.32
N ASN A 368 4.83 27.17 -18.10
CA ASN A 368 3.39 27.00 -18.19
C ASN A 368 3.03 25.81 -19.07
N GLY A 369 2.06 25.04 -18.61
CA GLY A 369 1.43 23.98 -19.38
C GLY A 369 0.68 24.52 -20.61
N ARG A 370 0.11 23.61 -21.40
CA ARG A 370 -0.66 23.95 -22.62
C ARG A 370 -1.85 24.87 -22.34
N ASP A 371 -2.43 24.79 -21.15
CA ASP A 371 -3.53 25.64 -20.67
C ASP A 371 -3.11 27.08 -20.34
N GLY A 372 -1.80 27.34 -20.28
CA GLY A 372 -1.22 28.65 -19.97
C GLY A 372 -1.25 29.01 -18.48
N VAL A 373 -1.74 28.12 -17.61
CA VAL A 373 -1.91 28.40 -16.15
C VAL A 373 -1.31 27.33 -15.26
N THR A 374 -1.26 26.07 -15.71
CA THR A 374 -0.70 24.98 -14.92
C THR A 374 0.83 25.05 -14.92
N ASP A 375 1.42 25.09 -13.74
CA ASP A 375 2.88 25.06 -13.59
C ASP A 375 3.43 23.66 -13.85
N ILE A 376 4.39 23.57 -14.77
CA ILE A 376 5.16 22.36 -15.04
C ILE A 376 6.57 22.57 -14.55
N TRP A 377 6.99 21.74 -13.63
CA TRP A 377 8.33 21.77 -13.04
C TRP A 377 9.27 20.83 -13.77
N GLY A 378 10.53 21.23 -13.89
CA GLY A 378 11.56 20.44 -14.53
C GLY A 378 12.96 20.80 -14.04
N VAL A 379 13.91 19.94 -14.40
CA VAL A 379 15.32 20.10 -14.06
C VAL A 379 16.15 19.98 -15.33
N ILE A 380 17.07 20.91 -15.55
CA ILE A 380 17.98 20.91 -16.70
C ILE A 380 19.38 20.55 -16.22
N TYR A 381 19.92 19.47 -16.77
CA TYR A 381 21.33 19.09 -16.62
C TYR A 381 22.10 19.62 -17.81
N ARG A 382 23.15 20.40 -17.58
CA ARG A 382 24.00 20.94 -18.61
C ARG A 382 25.36 20.25 -18.60
N PRO A 383 26.05 20.11 -19.74
CA PRO A 383 27.45 19.67 -19.76
C PRO A 383 28.33 20.57 -18.90
N ASN A 384 29.37 20.03 -18.29
CA ASN A 384 30.30 20.80 -17.47
C ASN A 384 31.00 21.93 -18.23
N ASP A 385 31.18 21.78 -19.55
CA ASP A 385 31.74 22.78 -20.48
C ASP A 385 30.69 23.57 -21.27
N PHE A 386 29.47 23.70 -20.71
CA PHE A 386 28.35 24.35 -21.34
C PHE A 386 28.70 25.82 -21.77
N ASP A 387 28.46 26.13 -23.05
CA ASP A 387 28.62 27.45 -23.61
C ASP A 387 27.29 27.91 -24.25
N ALA A 388 26.64 28.91 -23.68
CA ALA A 388 25.36 29.45 -24.17
C ALA A 388 25.37 29.93 -25.61
N LYS A 389 26.54 30.10 -26.21
CA LYS A 389 26.69 30.50 -27.63
C LYS A 389 26.65 29.30 -28.57
N LYS A 390 26.73 28.08 -28.06
CA LYS A 390 26.68 26.85 -28.84
C LYS A 390 25.28 26.29 -28.86
N LYS A 391 25.00 25.41 -29.82
CA LYS A 391 23.78 24.63 -29.92
C LYS A 391 24.09 23.21 -29.42
N TYR A 392 23.22 22.71 -28.56
CA TYR A 392 23.30 21.35 -28.01
C TYR A 392 22.11 20.52 -28.45
N ARG A 393 22.27 19.21 -28.51
CA ARG A 393 21.16 18.29 -28.59
C ARG A 393 20.48 18.27 -27.22
N VAL A 394 19.15 18.22 -27.21
CA VAL A 394 18.36 18.09 -25.99
C VAL A 394 17.79 16.68 -25.95
N ILE A 395 17.96 16.02 -24.82
CA ILE A 395 17.31 14.75 -24.49
C ILE A 395 16.29 15.09 -23.41
N GLU A 396 15.04 14.80 -23.69
CA GLU A 396 13.96 14.93 -22.71
C GLU A 396 13.73 13.57 -22.07
N ASP A 397 13.77 13.54 -20.74
CA ASP A 397 13.43 12.38 -19.92
C ASP A 397 12.18 12.73 -19.11
N ILE A 398 11.07 12.12 -19.48
CA ILE A 398 9.76 12.40 -18.91
C ILE A 398 9.04 11.10 -18.58
N TYR A 399 8.48 11.04 -17.39
CA TYR A 399 7.55 10.00 -17.00
C TYR A 399 6.28 10.66 -16.48
N ALA A 400 5.15 10.41 -17.13
CA ALA A 400 3.88 11.03 -16.80
C ALA A 400 2.95 10.03 -16.12
N GLY A 401 2.40 10.43 -14.98
CA GLY A 401 1.35 9.73 -14.26
C GLY A 401 0.69 10.67 -13.27
N PRO A 402 -0.64 10.64 -13.11
CA PRO A 402 -1.35 11.61 -12.28
C PRO A 402 -1.13 11.44 -10.78
N GLN A 403 -0.63 10.27 -10.34
CA GLN A 403 -0.52 9.93 -8.92
C GLN A 403 0.87 10.17 -8.33
N GLY A 404 1.88 10.48 -9.14
CA GLY A 404 3.26 10.60 -8.72
C GLY A 404 3.96 11.87 -9.21
N SER A 405 5.23 12.02 -8.81
CA SER A 405 6.15 13.04 -9.34
C SER A 405 7.43 12.38 -9.84
N PHE A 406 7.88 12.75 -11.04
CA PHE A 406 9.06 12.15 -11.66
C PHE A 406 10.32 13.02 -11.52
N VAL A 407 10.16 14.33 -11.41
CA VAL A 407 11.28 15.25 -11.28
C VAL A 407 12.04 14.98 -10.01
N SER A 408 13.34 14.78 -10.11
CA SER A 408 14.20 14.52 -8.94
C SER A 408 14.21 15.72 -7.99
N GLN A 409 13.90 15.46 -6.73
CA GLN A 409 13.85 16.46 -5.67
C GLN A 409 15.11 16.45 -4.78
N VAL A 410 16.03 15.50 -5.00
CA VAL A 410 17.22 15.28 -4.16
C VAL A 410 18.46 15.03 -5.00
N VAL A 411 19.63 15.28 -4.44
CA VAL A 411 20.90 14.85 -5.04
C VAL A 411 20.99 13.32 -4.97
N HIS A 412 21.03 12.65 -6.12
CA HIS A 412 21.24 11.21 -6.19
C HIS A 412 22.70 10.87 -6.42
N HIS A 413 23.20 9.82 -5.73
CA HIS A 413 24.55 9.28 -5.91
C HIS A 413 24.77 8.55 -7.24
N SER A 414 23.71 8.25 -7.99
CA SER A 414 23.78 7.52 -9.24
C SER A 414 23.07 8.28 -10.36
N HIS A 415 23.68 9.33 -10.88
CA HIS A 415 23.44 9.61 -12.28
C HIS A 415 24.11 8.50 -13.08
N ARG A 416 23.32 7.58 -13.65
CA ARG A 416 23.79 6.89 -14.85
C ARG A 416 24.10 7.99 -15.84
N ALA A 417 25.38 8.34 -15.95
CA ALA A 417 25.84 9.06 -17.13
C ALA A 417 25.27 8.26 -18.30
N ALA A 418 24.44 8.89 -19.12
CA ALA A 418 24.07 8.32 -20.40
C ALA A 418 25.42 8.06 -21.08
N ASP A 419 25.79 6.77 -21.20
CA ASP A 419 26.97 6.38 -21.98
C ASP A 419 26.74 6.98 -23.37
N PRO A 420 27.65 7.82 -23.85
CA PRO A 420 27.58 8.29 -25.22
C PRO A 420 27.94 7.11 -26.11
N ALA A 421 26.92 6.44 -26.69
CA ALA A 421 27.09 5.51 -27.78
C ALA A 421 27.29 6.28 -29.11
#